data_3e7cb0c832ddfe1daeaa3dab84d4712a
#
_entry.id   3e7cb0c832ddfe1daeaa3dab84d4712a
#
_cell.length_a   1.000
_cell.length_b   1.000
_cell.length_c   1.000
_cell.angle_alpha   90.00
_cell.angle_beta   90.00
_cell.angle_gamma   90.00
#
_symmetry.space_group_name_H-M   'P 1'
#
loop_
_entity.id
_entity.type
_entity.pdbx_description
1 polymer ?
#
loop_
_entity_poly.entity_id
_entity_poly.type
_entity_poly.pdbx_seq_one_letter_code
_entity_poly.pdbx_strand_id
1 'polypeptide(L)'
;MKTGEDFSNCALLDKWNKYKYTQLDCQGFVEEVLKDIGITKPDGSFYNWKGSNSMYRNFYQWRGTKEECIEKYGCVPLGAFVYIWRETGADLVGYFDDLGNFTHVGIYCGNNIVRDSTRSTKTGRDGVGNTTLDRFTHVSLFAGLDYSEKKKYNSDVTEINALISEMESKMKEWGKRLNEIAGRTKFT
;
A
#
# COMPACT_ATOMS: atom_id res chain seq x y z
N MET A 1 13.11 14.59 -5.15
CA MET A 1 12.75 13.78 -3.96
C MET A 1 12.40 12.39 -4.48
N LYS A 2 12.71 11.32 -3.75
CA LYS A 2 12.29 9.96 -4.13
C LYS A 2 10.79 9.81 -3.94
N THR A 3 10.14 9.05 -4.82
CA THR A 3 8.70 8.83 -4.78
C THR A 3 8.33 7.56 -4.01
N GLY A 4 7.07 7.42 -3.62
CA GLY A 4 6.55 6.17 -3.09
C GLY A 4 6.65 5.03 -4.12
N GLU A 5 6.56 5.33 -5.42
CA GLU A 5 6.76 4.37 -6.49
C GLU A 5 8.21 3.89 -6.57
N ASP A 6 9.21 4.80 -6.49
CA ASP A 6 10.63 4.41 -6.43
C ASP A 6 10.87 3.41 -5.28
N PHE A 7 10.27 3.69 -4.13
CA PHE A 7 10.40 2.85 -2.94
C PHE A 7 9.74 1.49 -3.11
N SER A 8 8.52 1.47 -3.64
CA SER A 8 7.79 0.25 -3.98
C SER A 8 8.56 -0.62 -4.98
N ASN A 9 9.05 -0.02 -6.07
CA ASN A 9 9.81 -0.72 -7.10
C ASN A 9 11.10 -1.31 -6.54
N CYS A 10 11.80 -0.58 -5.66
CA CYS A 10 12.98 -1.10 -4.97
C CYS A 10 12.63 -2.30 -4.07
N ALA A 11 11.50 -2.24 -3.33
CA ALA A 11 11.05 -3.33 -2.48
C ALA A 11 10.75 -4.63 -3.26
N LEU A 12 10.33 -4.52 -4.52
CA LEU A 12 10.01 -5.66 -5.38
C LEU A 12 11.25 -6.36 -5.98
N LEU A 13 12.44 -5.80 -5.86
CA LEU A 13 13.64 -6.40 -6.43
C LEU A 13 13.95 -7.76 -5.81
N ASP A 14 14.34 -8.72 -6.64
CA ASP A 14 14.63 -10.11 -6.23
C ASP A 14 15.82 -10.24 -5.26
N LYS A 15 16.69 -9.25 -5.22
CA LYS A 15 17.84 -9.24 -4.30
C LYS A 15 17.45 -9.39 -2.83
N TRP A 16 16.21 -9.06 -2.47
CA TRP A 16 15.68 -9.17 -1.11
C TRP A 16 15.25 -10.60 -0.75
N ASN A 17 14.91 -11.45 -1.73
CA ASN A 17 14.38 -12.80 -1.52
C ASN A 17 15.34 -13.74 -0.79
N LYS A 18 16.63 -13.43 -0.80
CA LYS A 18 17.68 -14.24 -0.14
C LYS A 18 17.72 -14.10 1.37
N TYR A 19 17.11 -13.05 1.94
CA TYR A 19 17.18 -12.77 3.37
C TYR A 19 16.12 -13.53 4.14
N LYS A 20 16.56 -14.24 5.18
CA LYS A 20 15.67 -14.84 6.17
C LYS A 20 15.23 -13.81 7.20
N TYR A 21 14.13 -14.07 7.88
CA TYR A 21 13.58 -13.16 8.90
C TYR A 21 14.57 -12.82 10.02
N THR A 22 15.43 -13.75 10.40
CA THR A 22 16.47 -13.52 11.42
C THR A 22 17.59 -12.58 10.97
N GLN A 23 17.74 -12.39 9.66
CA GLN A 23 18.74 -11.50 9.08
C GLN A 23 18.13 -10.13 8.74
N LEU A 24 16.84 -10.13 8.40
CA LEU A 24 16.11 -8.94 7.96
C LEU A 24 14.64 -9.12 8.37
N ASP A 25 14.27 -8.61 9.54
CA ASP A 25 12.90 -8.64 10.03
C ASP A 25 12.00 -7.62 9.27
N CYS A 26 10.74 -7.50 9.68
CA CYS A 26 9.77 -6.65 8.98
C CYS A 26 10.19 -5.16 8.96
N GLN A 27 10.70 -4.66 10.08
CA GLN A 27 11.18 -3.29 10.21
C GLN A 27 12.50 -3.10 9.44
N GLY A 28 13.46 -3.98 9.67
CA GLY A 28 14.77 -3.92 9.02
C GLY A 28 14.66 -3.96 7.50
N PHE A 29 13.68 -4.71 6.95
CA PHE A 29 13.41 -4.73 5.53
C PHE A 29 13.01 -3.33 5.01
N VAL A 30 12.08 -2.65 5.67
CA VAL A 30 11.67 -1.28 5.30
C VAL A 30 12.86 -0.32 5.36
N GLU A 31 13.69 -0.41 6.41
CA GLU A 31 14.87 0.42 6.60
C GLU A 31 15.93 0.20 5.52
N GLU A 32 16.22 -1.05 5.17
CA GLU A 32 17.20 -1.36 4.13
C GLU A 32 16.73 -0.93 2.73
N VAL A 33 15.42 -1.02 2.44
CA VAL A 33 14.87 -0.49 1.17
C VAL A 33 14.98 1.03 1.13
N LEU A 34 14.70 1.77 2.22
CA LEU A 34 14.91 3.22 2.29
C LEU A 34 16.37 3.60 2.06
N LYS A 35 17.27 2.88 2.70
CA LYS A 35 18.72 3.06 2.55
C LYS A 35 19.18 2.81 1.12
N ASP A 36 18.68 1.77 0.48
CA ASP A 36 19.04 1.38 -0.90
C ASP A 36 18.63 2.46 -1.93
N ILE A 37 17.53 3.15 -1.71
CA ILE A 37 17.13 4.30 -2.55
C ILE A 37 17.76 5.64 -2.12
N GLY A 38 18.65 5.63 -1.11
CA GLY A 38 19.39 6.79 -0.66
C GLY A 38 18.63 7.76 0.24
N ILE A 39 17.59 7.28 0.95
CA ILE A 39 16.85 8.08 1.93
C ILE A 39 17.56 8.07 3.29
N THR A 40 17.88 9.27 3.77
CA THR A 40 18.54 9.49 5.07
C THR A 40 17.74 10.48 5.92
N LYS A 41 18.03 10.51 7.22
CA LYS A 41 17.60 11.58 8.12
C LYS A 41 18.27 12.91 7.76
N PRO A 42 17.79 14.03 8.29
CA PRO A 42 18.41 15.34 8.05
C PRO A 42 19.88 15.43 8.46
N ASP A 43 20.32 14.63 9.43
CA ASP A 43 21.71 14.54 9.88
C ASP A 43 22.59 13.63 9.00
N GLY A 44 22.04 13.08 7.92
CA GLY A 44 22.72 12.16 7.00
C GLY A 44 22.76 10.70 7.46
N SER A 45 22.30 10.38 8.66
CA SER A 45 22.24 8.98 9.14
C SER A 45 21.06 8.24 8.52
N PHE A 46 21.17 6.90 8.46
CA PHE A 46 20.04 6.07 8.01
C PHE A 46 18.96 5.96 9.10
N TYR A 47 17.73 5.70 8.66
CA TYR A 47 16.64 5.41 9.58
C TYR A 47 16.91 4.10 10.29
N ASN A 48 16.65 4.07 11.59
CA ASN A 48 16.76 2.90 12.46
C ASN A 48 15.72 3.09 13.58
N TRP A 49 14.56 2.49 13.41
CA TRP A 49 13.47 2.56 14.38
C TRP A 49 13.63 1.48 15.46
N LYS A 50 12.91 1.65 16.55
CA LYS A 50 12.80 0.65 17.61
C LYS A 50 11.47 -0.13 17.47
N GLY A 51 11.34 -0.93 16.41
CA GLY A 51 10.15 -1.72 16.13
C GLY A 51 9.10 -0.96 15.28
N SER A 52 8.16 -1.72 14.76
CA SER A 52 7.05 -1.20 13.93
C SER A 52 6.16 -0.20 14.68
N ASN A 53 6.06 -0.31 16.01
CA ASN A 53 5.41 0.68 16.87
C ASN A 53 6.05 2.07 16.77
N SER A 54 7.39 2.12 16.86
CA SER A 54 8.15 3.36 16.70
C SER A 54 8.04 3.91 15.28
N MET A 55 8.03 3.03 14.29
CA MET A 55 7.92 3.40 12.89
C MET A 55 6.56 4.05 12.56
N TYR A 56 5.45 3.51 13.08
CA TYR A 56 4.12 4.11 12.89
C TYR A 56 3.97 5.48 13.57
N ARG A 57 4.68 5.69 14.68
CA ARG A 57 4.58 6.93 15.49
C ARG A 57 5.47 8.06 15.02
N ASN A 58 6.47 7.80 14.17
CA ASN A 58 7.50 8.77 13.82
C ASN A 58 7.69 8.92 12.30
N PHE A 59 8.03 10.14 11.86
CA PHE A 59 8.44 10.47 10.50
C PHE A 59 7.36 10.22 9.43
N TYR A 60 6.10 10.45 9.74
CA TYR A 60 4.99 10.36 8.80
C TYR A 60 4.52 11.76 8.37
N GLN A 61 4.04 11.86 7.14
CA GLN A 61 3.27 13.02 6.67
C GLN A 61 1.76 12.79 6.81
N TRP A 62 1.33 11.54 6.86
CA TRP A 62 -0.03 11.11 7.17
C TRP A 62 -0.01 9.70 7.75
N ARG A 63 -0.95 9.41 8.65
CA ARG A 63 -1.23 8.07 9.15
C ARG A 63 -2.70 7.92 9.54
N GLY A 64 -3.20 6.70 9.53
CA GLY A 64 -4.56 6.35 9.92
C GLY A 64 -4.89 4.90 9.61
N THR A 65 -6.18 4.55 9.65
CA THR A 65 -6.65 3.26 9.18
C THR A 65 -6.54 3.14 7.66
N LYS A 66 -6.60 1.93 7.16
CA LYS A 66 -6.62 1.67 5.71
C LYS A 66 -7.84 2.31 5.05
N GLU A 67 -8.99 2.24 5.71
CA GLU A 67 -10.25 2.81 5.27
C GLU A 67 -10.15 4.35 5.17
N GLU A 68 -9.63 5.03 6.20
CA GLU A 68 -9.38 6.48 6.17
C GLU A 68 -8.38 6.88 5.07
N CYS A 69 -7.39 6.03 4.81
CA CYS A 69 -6.45 6.24 3.71
C CYS A 69 -7.16 6.22 2.36
N ILE A 70 -8.01 5.21 2.13
CA ILE A 70 -8.78 5.06 0.89
C ILE A 70 -9.78 6.22 0.75
N GLU A 71 -10.48 6.60 1.82
CA GLU A 71 -11.39 7.74 1.80
C GLU A 71 -10.67 9.04 1.41
N LYS A 72 -9.50 9.29 2.01
CA LYS A 72 -8.74 10.54 1.78
C LYS A 72 -8.04 10.60 0.43
N TYR A 73 -7.50 9.49 -0.04
CA TYR A 73 -6.63 9.44 -1.22
C TYR A 73 -7.19 8.64 -2.39
N GLY A 74 -8.36 8.02 -2.24
CA GLY A 74 -8.97 7.14 -3.24
C GLY A 74 -8.36 5.74 -3.31
N CYS A 75 -7.19 5.52 -2.74
CA CYS A 75 -6.49 4.24 -2.68
C CYS A 75 -5.41 4.26 -1.60
N VAL A 76 -4.84 3.10 -1.29
CA VAL A 76 -3.56 3.03 -0.57
C VAL A 76 -2.43 3.33 -1.57
N PRO A 77 -1.54 4.25 -1.26
CA PRO A 77 -0.45 4.66 -2.13
C PRO A 77 0.66 3.64 -2.32
N LEU A 78 1.25 3.57 -3.53
CA LEU A 78 2.52 2.87 -3.73
C LEU A 78 3.58 3.37 -2.74
N GLY A 79 4.31 2.43 -2.14
CA GLY A 79 5.33 2.75 -1.14
C GLY A 79 4.77 3.19 0.22
N ALA A 80 3.46 3.14 0.45
CA ALA A 80 2.92 3.33 1.80
C ALA A 80 3.41 2.22 2.73
N PHE A 81 3.73 2.57 3.96
CA PHE A 81 3.95 1.59 5.01
C PHE A 81 2.60 1.10 5.50
N VAL A 82 2.40 -0.20 5.55
CA VAL A 82 1.16 -0.85 5.99
C VAL A 82 1.42 -1.70 7.21
N TYR A 83 0.47 -1.70 8.17
CA TYR A 83 0.69 -2.30 9.48
C TYR A 83 -0.41 -3.27 9.88
N ILE A 84 -0.02 -4.32 10.62
CA ILE A 84 -0.96 -5.16 11.36
C ILE A 84 -1.09 -4.55 12.76
N TRP A 85 -2.30 -4.14 13.10
CA TRP A 85 -2.64 -3.53 14.39
C TRP A 85 -3.31 -4.54 15.32
N ARG A 86 -3.09 -4.34 16.61
CA ARG A 86 -3.79 -5.01 17.72
C ARG A 86 -4.05 -4.00 18.82
N GLU A 87 -5.13 -4.20 19.57
CA GLU A 87 -5.48 -3.31 20.69
C GLU A 87 -4.40 -3.34 21.78
N THR A 88 -3.87 -4.52 22.09
CA THR A 88 -2.91 -4.73 23.18
C THR A 88 -1.70 -5.55 22.71
N GLY A 89 -0.66 -5.57 23.53
CA GLY A 89 0.52 -6.42 23.30
C GLY A 89 1.73 -6.00 24.13
N ALA A 90 2.67 -6.92 24.31
CA ALA A 90 3.90 -6.67 25.09
C ALA A 90 4.80 -5.58 24.47
N ASP A 91 4.68 -5.37 23.16
CA ASP A 91 5.48 -4.36 22.43
C ASP A 91 5.02 -2.92 22.69
N LEU A 92 3.96 -2.71 23.50
CA LEU A 92 3.49 -1.40 23.94
C LEU A 92 4.25 -0.83 25.14
N VAL A 93 5.16 -1.57 25.74
CA VAL A 93 5.96 -1.07 26.85
C VAL A 93 6.73 0.18 26.43
N GLY A 94 6.45 1.31 27.13
CA GLY A 94 7.04 2.62 26.84
C GLY A 94 6.23 3.51 25.90
N TYR A 95 5.07 3.07 25.42
CA TYR A 95 4.10 3.90 24.71
C TYR A 95 2.89 4.18 25.61
N PHE A 96 2.56 5.47 25.75
CA PHE A 96 1.51 5.97 26.66
C PHE A 96 0.39 6.68 25.88
N ASP A 97 0.25 6.33 24.59
CA ASP A 97 -0.81 6.83 23.73
C ASP A 97 -1.89 5.75 23.48
N ASP A 98 -3.03 6.16 22.94
CA ASP A 98 -4.18 5.31 22.65
C ASP A 98 -4.11 4.66 21.25
N LEU A 99 -2.94 4.65 20.61
CA LEU A 99 -2.82 4.20 19.21
C LEU A 99 -2.82 2.67 19.07
N GLY A 100 -2.63 1.94 20.16
CA GLY A 100 -2.54 0.48 20.15
C GLY A 100 -1.19 -0.05 19.64
N ASN A 101 -1.15 -1.35 19.34
CA ASN A 101 0.07 -2.10 19.04
C ASN A 101 0.20 -2.44 17.56
N PHE A 102 1.23 -1.93 16.91
CA PHE A 102 1.58 -2.21 15.51
C PHE A 102 2.62 -3.33 15.47
N THR A 103 2.17 -4.56 15.30
CA THR A 103 2.99 -5.77 15.48
C THR A 103 3.79 -6.18 14.26
N HIS A 104 3.48 -5.59 13.10
CA HIS A 104 4.12 -5.93 11.83
C HIS A 104 4.02 -4.76 10.85
N VAL A 105 4.98 -4.66 9.94
CA VAL A 105 5.02 -3.64 8.89
C VAL A 105 5.41 -4.27 7.55
N GLY A 106 4.86 -3.73 6.46
CA GLY A 106 5.22 -4.03 5.08
C GLY A 106 5.15 -2.80 4.20
N ILE A 107 5.57 -2.93 2.96
CA ILE A 107 5.56 -1.90 1.92
C ILE A 107 4.48 -2.26 0.91
N TYR A 108 3.51 -1.38 0.70
CA TYR A 108 2.48 -1.58 -0.32
C TYR A 108 3.05 -1.35 -1.73
N CYS A 109 2.89 -2.35 -2.60
CA CYS A 109 3.47 -2.37 -3.94
C CYS A 109 2.42 -2.36 -5.07
N GLY A 110 1.16 -2.02 -4.75
CA GLY A 110 0.09 -2.01 -5.75
C GLY A 110 -0.56 -3.39 -5.94
N ASN A 111 -1.69 -3.42 -6.67
CA ASN A 111 -2.40 -4.66 -7.04
C ASN A 111 -2.64 -5.63 -5.88
N ASN A 112 -3.00 -5.10 -4.71
CA ASN A 112 -3.17 -5.88 -3.47
C ASN A 112 -1.89 -6.57 -2.95
N ILE A 113 -0.70 -6.20 -3.46
CA ILE A 113 0.58 -6.79 -3.06
C ILE A 113 1.21 -5.93 -1.97
N VAL A 114 1.59 -6.58 -0.88
CA VAL A 114 2.47 -6.03 0.15
C VAL A 114 3.76 -6.84 0.18
N ARG A 115 4.88 -6.14 0.14
CA ARG A 115 6.20 -6.73 0.31
C ARG A 115 6.60 -6.61 1.77
N ASP A 116 6.85 -7.71 2.44
CA ASP A 116 7.20 -7.75 3.85
C ASP A 116 8.18 -8.88 4.17
N SER A 117 8.88 -8.76 5.30
CA SER A 117 9.65 -9.86 5.84
C SER A 117 8.91 -10.48 7.02
N THR A 118 8.65 -11.78 6.97
CA THR A 118 7.89 -12.48 8.03
C THR A 118 8.41 -13.89 8.24
N ARG A 119 8.23 -14.39 9.47
CA ARG A 119 8.33 -15.83 9.77
C ARG A 119 6.93 -16.36 10.04
N SER A 120 6.46 -17.27 9.19
CA SER A 120 5.11 -17.83 9.26
C SER A 120 5.16 -19.34 9.12
N THR A 121 4.83 -20.05 10.19
CA THR A 121 4.68 -21.52 10.16
C THR A 121 3.50 -21.96 9.28
N LYS A 122 2.46 -21.13 9.20
CA LYS A 122 1.26 -21.40 8.39
C LYS A 122 1.53 -21.43 6.88
N THR A 123 2.41 -20.55 6.40
CA THR A 123 2.75 -20.44 4.98
C THR A 123 4.12 -21.03 4.62
N GLY A 124 4.90 -21.44 5.63
CA GLY A 124 6.28 -21.90 5.46
C GLY A 124 7.28 -20.79 5.10
N ARG A 125 6.83 -19.49 5.06
CA ARG A 125 7.69 -18.37 4.67
C ARG A 125 8.60 -17.98 5.83
N ASP A 126 9.90 -17.83 5.55
CA ASP A 126 10.91 -17.31 6.47
C ASP A 126 11.75 -16.25 5.73
N GLY A 127 11.36 -14.99 5.88
CA GLY A 127 12.03 -13.85 5.28
C GLY A 127 11.15 -13.01 4.35
N VAL A 128 11.80 -12.31 3.40
CA VAL A 128 11.15 -11.37 2.50
C VAL A 128 10.31 -12.09 1.45
N GLY A 129 9.09 -11.59 1.22
CA GLY A 129 8.18 -12.15 0.22
C GLY A 129 6.91 -11.31 0.09
N ASN A 130 6.00 -11.78 -0.78
CA ASN A 130 4.73 -11.12 -1.03
C ASN A 130 3.64 -11.63 -0.08
N THR A 131 2.77 -10.72 0.35
CA THR A 131 1.50 -11.01 1.02
C THR A 131 0.43 -10.05 0.48
N THR A 132 -0.83 -10.24 0.88
CA THR A 132 -1.93 -9.39 0.44
C THR A 132 -2.20 -8.25 1.44
N LEU A 133 -2.70 -7.12 0.93
CA LEU A 133 -3.05 -5.94 1.73
C LEU A 133 -4.19 -6.23 2.73
N ASP A 134 -4.99 -7.28 2.51
CA ASP A 134 -6.16 -7.62 3.34
C ASP A 134 -5.82 -7.84 4.82
N ARG A 135 -4.57 -8.25 5.11
CA ARG A 135 -4.09 -8.48 6.47
C ARG A 135 -3.76 -7.21 7.24
N PHE A 136 -3.62 -6.09 6.53
CA PHE A 136 -3.15 -4.84 7.10
C PHE A 136 -4.32 -3.90 7.32
N THR A 137 -4.35 -3.26 8.47
CA THR A 137 -5.47 -2.41 8.91
C THR A 137 -5.10 -0.94 9.00
N HIS A 138 -3.81 -0.62 9.09
CA HIS A 138 -3.33 0.75 9.23
C HIS A 138 -2.28 1.06 8.17
N VAL A 139 -2.18 2.35 7.86
CA VAL A 139 -1.29 2.89 6.83
C VAL A 139 -0.58 4.12 7.37
N SER A 140 0.70 4.28 7.02
CA SER A 140 1.36 5.58 7.13
C SER A 140 2.09 5.94 5.83
N LEU A 141 2.08 7.24 5.53
CA LEU A 141 2.84 7.81 4.44
C LEU A 141 4.11 8.43 5.03
N PHE A 142 5.25 7.90 4.68
CA PHE A 142 6.53 8.33 5.19
C PHE A 142 6.88 9.76 4.71
N ALA A 143 7.33 10.62 5.63
CA ALA A 143 7.59 12.03 5.33
C ALA A 143 8.77 12.28 4.37
N GLY A 144 9.67 11.30 4.22
CA GLY A 144 10.82 11.36 3.30
C GLY A 144 10.52 10.98 1.85
N LEU A 145 9.28 10.60 1.52
CA LEU A 145 8.87 10.21 0.17
C LEU A 145 7.81 11.16 -0.39
N ASP A 146 7.88 11.38 -1.70
CA ASP A 146 6.83 12.10 -2.43
C ASP A 146 5.74 11.13 -2.89
N TYR A 147 4.50 11.50 -2.59
CA TYR A 147 3.30 10.76 -3.02
C TYR A 147 2.39 11.61 -3.92
N SER A 148 2.88 12.70 -4.49
CA SER A 148 2.08 13.65 -5.29
C SER A 148 1.56 13.06 -6.60
N GLU A 149 2.25 12.09 -7.19
CA GLU A 149 1.83 11.42 -8.45
C GLU A 149 0.48 10.70 -8.35
N LYS A 150 0.01 10.42 -7.12
CA LYS A 150 -1.31 9.82 -6.88
C LYS A 150 -2.49 10.65 -7.31
N LYS A 151 -2.40 11.98 -7.16
CA LYS A 151 -3.48 12.85 -7.60
C LYS A 151 -3.73 12.70 -9.09
N LYS A 152 -2.66 12.46 -9.86
CA LYS A 152 -2.75 12.23 -11.30
C LYS A 152 -3.37 10.88 -11.61
N TYR A 153 -2.87 9.79 -10.99
CA TYR A 153 -3.41 8.43 -11.21
C TYR A 153 -4.89 8.31 -10.82
N ASN A 154 -5.31 8.89 -9.69
CA ASN A 154 -6.71 8.89 -9.27
C ASN A 154 -7.59 9.76 -10.18
N SER A 155 -7.06 10.88 -10.70
CA SER A 155 -7.73 11.68 -11.72
C SER A 155 -7.98 10.86 -12.98
N ASP A 156 -6.95 10.18 -13.49
CA ASP A 156 -7.00 9.34 -14.68
C ASP A 156 -7.98 8.16 -14.52
N VAL A 157 -7.95 7.47 -13.36
CA VAL A 157 -8.89 6.39 -13.03
C VAL A 157 -10.33 6.90 -12.93
N THR A 158 -10.55 8.06 -12.36
CA THR A 158 -11.88 8.67 -12.27
C THR A 158 -12.41 9.02 -13.66
N GLU A 159 -11.58 9.56 -14.52
CA GLU A 159 -11.92 9.87 -15.91
C GLU A 159 -12.22 8.60 -16.73
N ILE A 160 -11.39 7.56 -16.58
CA ILE A 160 -11.62 6.26 -17.22
C ILE A 160 -12.94 5.64 -16.76
N ASN A 161 -13.26 5.65 -15.47
CA ASN A 161 -14.52 5.14 -14.95
C ASN A 161 -15.74 5.93 -15.46
N ALA A 162 -15.62 7.23 -15.60
CA ALA A 162 -16.66 8.06 -16.20
C ALA A 162 -16.89 7.69 -17.68
N LEU A 163 -15.82 7.49 -18.45
CA LEU A 163 -15.88 7.05 -19.85
C LEU A 163 -16.51 5.65 -19.98
N ILE A 164 -16.15 4.72 -19.11
CA ILE A 164 -16.75 3.37 -19.08
C ILE A 164 -18.26 3.48 -18.84
N SER A 165 -18.71 4.28 -17.87
CA SER A 165 -20.13 4.46 -17.56
C SER A 165 -20.91 5.09 -18.73
N GLU A 166 -20.29 6.05 -19.44
CA GLU A 166 -20.88 6.64 -20.65
C GLU A 166 -21.01 5.60 -21.77
N MET A 167 -19.98 4.78 -21.99
CA MET A 167 -20.01 3.71 -22.99
C MET A 167 -21.10 2.68 -22.69
N GLU A 168 -21.24 2.25 -21.44
CA GLU A 168 -22.30 1.32 -21.00
C GLU A 168 -23.70 1.88 -21.25
N SER A 169 -23.88 3.19 -20.99
CA SER A 169 -25.15 3.87 -21.27
C SER A 169 -25.49 3.88 -22.76
N LYS A 170 -24.51 4.22 -23.63
CA LYS A 170 -24.66 4.19 -25.09
C LYS A 170 -24.94 2.78 -25.62
N MET A 171 -24.28 1.77 -25.08
CA MET A 171 -24.54 0.37 -25.44
C MET A 171 -25.97 -0.07 -25.13
N LYS A 172 -26.51 0.34 -23.97
CA LYS A 172 -27.92 0.06 -23.61
C LYS A 172 -28.89 0.77 -24.56
N GLU A 173 -28.62 2.01 -24.95
CA GLU A 173 -29.42 2.75 -25.92
C GLU A 173 -29.41 2.06 -27.30
N TRP A 174 -28.24 1.68 -27.79
CA TRP A 174 -28.10 0.94 -29.05
C TRP A 174 -28.82 -0.40 -29.03
N GLY A 175 -28.75 -1.14 -27.90
CA GLY A 175 -29.49 -2.38 -27.72
C GLY A 175 -31.01 -2.18 -27.83
N LYS A 176 -31.57 -1.10 -27.28
CA LYS A 176 -32.99 -0.75 -27.45
C LYS A 176 -33.32 -0.47 -28.91
N ARG A 177 -32.52 0.36 -29.61
CA ARG A 177 -32.71 0.71 -31.03
C ARG A 177 -32.66 -0.54 -31.93
N LEU A 178 -31.71 -1.42 -31.71
CA LEU A 178 -31.61 -2.70 -32.45
C LEU A 178 -32.86 -3.58 -32.25
N ASN A 179 -33.38 -3.69 -31.04
CA ASN A 179 -34.62 -4.43 -30.76
C ASN A 179 -35.83 -3.79 -31.42
N GLU A 180 -35.94 -2.45 -31.49
CA GLU A 180 -37.01 -1.77 -32.21
C GLU A 180 -36.94 -2.02 -33.71
N ILE A 181 -35.74 -1.99 -34.33
CA ILE A 181 -35.55 -2.32 -35.75
C ILE A 181 -35.91 -3.78 -36.03
N ALA A 182 -35.40 -4.69 -35.21
CA ALA A 182 -35.74 -6.12 -35.36
C ALA A 182 -37.21 -6.43 -35.18
N GLY A 183 -37.92 -5.66 -34.33
CA GLY A 183 -39.38 -5.76 -34.21
C GLY A 183 -40.14 -5.28 -35.46
N ARG A 184 -39.63 -4.26 -36.17
CA ARG A 184 -40.23 -3.74 -37.39
C ARG A 184 -40.08 -4.67 -38.61
N THR A 185 -38.97 -5.41 -38.68
CA THR A 185 -38.66 -6.33 -39.79
C THR A 185 -39.45 -7.63 -39.72
N LYS A 186 -40.19 -7.94 -38.63
CA LYS A 186 -41.04 -9.11 -38.49
C LYS A 186 -42.48 -8.95 -39.06
N PHE A 187 -42.83 -7.78 -39.58
CA PHE A 187 -44.18 -7.44 -40.09
C PHE A 187 -44.19 -7.09 -41.57
N THR A 188 -43.20 -7.45 -42.33
CA THR A 188 -43.17 -7.36 -43.82
C THR A 188 -42.91 -8.74 -44.40
#